data_8f8ba265e75d3ab52f5208676790dece
#
_entry.id   8f8ba265e75d3ab52f5208676790dece
#
_cell.length_a   1.000
_cell.length_b   1.000
_cell.length_c   1.000
_cell.angle_alpha   90.00
_cell.angle_beta   90.00
_cell.angle_gamma   90.00
#
_symmetry.space_group_name_H-M   'P 1'
#
loop_
_entity.id
_entity.type
_entity.pdbx_description
1 polymer ?
#
loop_
_entity_poly.entity_id
_entity_poly.type
_entity_poly.pdbx_seq_one_letter_code
_entity_poly.pdbx_strand_id
1 'polypeptide(L)'
;MAGLFVVFEGIDGSGKSTQASRVAHQRGGLFVFEPGDTPMGVDLRHWILEAVTTPMTPATEALLLLADRSHHVHSVIEPALSSGRHVIGDRFYASTLAYQGYGRGVDLGELRAATLLAIGDCRPDLTILIDLSPEVANDRRARDQGDRIESANLEFHDRVRQGYLELARTEADWFVVDGAGSMPEVAADIDERLAQLPW
;
A
#
# COMPACT_ATOMS: atom_id res chain seq x y z
N MET A 1 20.83 2.42 15.41
CA MET A 1 20.50 1.70 14.16
C MET A 1 19.30 2.42 13.56
N ALA A 2 19.16 2.47 12.25
CA ALA A 2 17.94 3.00 11.60
C ALA A 2 16.73 2.13 11.97
N GLY A 3 15.53 2.70 11.99
CA GLY A 3 14.31 1.94 12.17
C GLY A 3 14.04 1.01 10.99
N LEU A 4 13.26 -0.05 11.20
CA LEU A 4 12.77 -0.90 10.12
C LEU A 4 11.53 -0.29 9.46
N PHE A 5 11.42 -0.43 8.15
CA PHE A 5 10.26 -0.03 7.36
C PHE A 5 9.54 -1.28 6.81
N VAL A 6 8.38 -1.59 7.34
CA VAL A 6 7.53 -2.71 6.89
C VAL A 6 6.26 -2.17 6.28
N VAL A 7 5.90 -2.63 5.09
CA VAL A 7 4.73 -2.17 4.35
C VAL A 7 3.74 -3.31 4.13
N PHE A 8 2.47 -3.03 4.31
CA PHE A 8 1.36 -3.92 4.00
C PHE A 8 0.70 -3.51 2.69
N GLU A 9 0.57 -4.45 1.77
CA GLU A 9 -0.04 -4.28 0.47
C GLU A 9 -1.15 -5.30 0.24
N GLY A 10 -2.00 -5.03 -0.74
CA GLY A 10 -3.12 -5.88 -1.13
C GLY A 10 -4.31 -5.05 -1.60
N ILE A 11 -5.27 -5.70 -2.24
CA ILE A 11 -6.51 -5.06 -2.69
C ILE A 11 -7.35 -4.59 -1.49
N ASP A 12 -8.31 -3.70 -1.74
CA ASP A 12 -9.22 -3.22 -0.71
C ASP A 12 -10.11 -4.36 -0.21
N GLY A 13 -10.31 -4.44 1.11
CA GLY A 13 -10.97 -5.58 1.76
C GLY A 13 -10.05 -6.75 2.12
N SER A 14 -8.74 -6.71 1.78
CA SER A 14 -7.79 -7.77 2.16
C SER A 14 -7.48 -7.84 3.67
N GLY A 15 -7.74 -6.76 4.42
CA GLY A 15 -7.43 -6.68 5.85
C GLY A 15 -6.07 -6.06 6.17
N LYS A 16 -5.37 -5.51 5.16
CA LYS A 16 -4.04 -4.89 5.31
C LYS A 16 -3.99 -3.82 6.39
N SER A 17 -4.95 -2.87 6.41
CA SER A 17 -4.99 -1.75 7.37
C SER A 17 -5.09 -2.25 8.81
N THR A 18 -5.92 -3.27 9.04
CA THR A 18 -6.09 -3.91 10.34
C THR A 18 -4.79 -4.56 10.81
N GLN A 19 -4.10 -5.30 9.93
CA GLN A 19 -2.85 -5.97 10.27
C GLN A 19 -1.69 -4.97 10.44
N ALA A 20 -1.59 -3.96 9.58
CA ALA A 20 -0.58 -2.92 9.70
C ALA A 20 -0.71 -2.15 11.03
N SER A 21 -1.92 -1.71 11.37
CA SER A 21 -2.19 -1.02 12.64
C SER A 21 -1.89 -1.92 13.85
N ARG A 22 -2.28 -3.20 13.80
CA ARG A 22 -1.98 -4.19 14.84
C ARG A 22 -0.47 -4.33 15.06
N VAL A 23 0.29 -4.51 13.99
CA VAL A 23 1.76 -4.67 14.05
C VAL A 23 2.42 -3.40 14.56
N ALA A 24 2.02 -2.23 14.10
CA ALA A 24 2.55 -0.96 14.59
C ALA A 24 2.37 -0.82 16.11
N HIS A 25 1.18 -1.14 16.62
CA HIS A 25 0.91 -1.11 18.05
C HIS A 25 1.77 -2.13 18.82
N GLN A 26 1.87 -3.38 18.34
CA GLN A 26 2.64 -4.44 19.01
C GLN A 26 4.14 -4.16 19.06
N ARG A 27 4.69 -3.52 18.02
CA ARG A 27 6.13 -3.21 17.89
C ARG A 27 6.51 -1.81 18.39
N GLY A 28 5.54 -1.01 18.86
CA GLY A 28 5.78 0.39 19.25
C GLY A 28 6.24 1.26 18.07
N GLY A 29 5.90 0.85 16.84
CA GLY A 29 6.24 1.56 15.62
C GLY A 29 5.31 2.72 15.30
N LEU A 30 5.69 3.53 14.33
CA LEU A 30 4.83 4.54 13.73
C LEU A 30 3.94 3.87 12.67
N PHE A 31 2.62 3.91 12.87
CA PHE A 31 1.68 3.56 11.80
C PHE A 31 1.56 4.72 10.83
N VAL A 32 1.68 4.44 9.54
CA VAL A 32 1.50 5.41 8.44
C VAL A 32 0.61 4.79 7.36
N PHE A 33 -0.04 5.63 6.54
CA PHE A 33 -0.91 5.14 5.46
C PHE A 33 -0.86 6.05 4.24
N GLU A 34 -1.15 5.53 3.07
CA GLU A 34 -1.22 6.27 1.81
C GLU A 34 -2.48 5.94 1.00
N PRO A 35 -3.07 6.96 0.34
CA PRO A 35 -2.71 8.38 0.41
C PRO A 35 -3.34 9.06 1.63
N GLY A 36 -2.74 10.19 2.10
CA GLY A 36 -3.45 11.11 2.98
C GLY A 36 -2.96 11.24 4.42
N ASP A 37 -1.77 10.76 4.77
CA ASP A 37 -1.25 10.78 6.16
C ASP A 37 -0.59 12.12 6.57
N THR A 38 -0.61 13.12 5.70
CA THR A 38 -0.09 14.46 5.98
C THR A 38 -1.16 15.51 5.70
N PRO A 39 -1.05 16.75 6.23
CA PRO A 39 -2.01 17.81 5.90
C PRO A 39 -2.17 18.03 4.39
N MET A 40 -1.06 18.07 3.63
CA MET A 40 -1.10 18.13 2.17
C MET A 40 -1.71 16.86 1.56
N GLY A 41 -1.39 15.71 2.13
CA GLY A 41 -1.91 14.42 1.70
C GLY A 41 -3.43 14.31 1.86
N VAL A 42 -4.00 14.89 2.90
CA VAL A 42 -5.48 14.93 3.09
C VAL A 42 -6.16 15.63 1.92
N ASP A 43 -5.63 16.77 1.46
CA ASP A 43 -6.16 17.50 0.32
C ASP A 43 -6.02 16.67 -0.97
N LEU A 44 -4.85 16.06 -1.20
CA LEU A 44 -4.61 15.19 -2.35
C LEU A 44 -5.51 13.95 -2.34
N ARG A 45 -5.68 13.31 -1.19
CA ARG A 45 -6.61 12.18 -1.01
C ARG A 45 -8.03 12.54 -1.40
N HIS A 46 -8.52 13.70 -0.94
CA HIS A 46 -9.84 14.20 -1.33
C HIS A 46 -9.98 14.33 -2.85
N TRP A 47 -8.98 14.91 -3.51
CA TRP A 47 -8.98 15.06 -4.98
C TRP A 47 -8.95 13.71 -5.69
N ILE A 48 -8.17 12.75 -5.19
CA ILE A 48 -7.98 11.45 -5.83
C ILE A 48 -9.22 10.55 -5.64
N LEU A 49 -9.80 10.51 -4.44
CA LEU A 49 -10.80 9.50 -4.08
C LEU A 49 -12.24 10.03 -4.10
N GLU A 50 -12.47 11.31 -3.80
CA GLU A 50 -13.80 11.87 -3.54
C GLU A 50 -14.25 12.91 -4.59
N ALA A 51 -13.33 13.75 -5.10
CA ALA A 51 -13.67 14.86 -6.00
C ALA A 51 -13.94 14.38 -7.43
N VAL A 52 -15.16 13.96 -7.73
CA VAL A 52 -15.53 13.34 -9.02
C VAL A 52 -16.08 14.36 -10.03
N THR A 53 -15.88 15.65 -9.85
CA THR A 53 -16.43 16.68 -10.74
C THR A 53 -15.75 16.75 -12.12
N THR A 54 -14.52 16.26 -12.22
CA THR A 54 -13.76 16.22 -13.48
C THR A 54 -13.12 14.85 -13.66
N PRO A 55 -13.34 14.17 -14.81
CA PRO A 55 -12.65 12.91 -15.09
C PRO A 55 -11.13 13.07 -15.04
N MET A 56 -10.48 12.24 -14.26
CA MET A 56 -9.03 12.22 -14.11
C MET A 56 -8.43 11.17 -15.04
N THR A 57 -7.36 11.53 -15.76
CA THR A 57 -6.62 10.52 -16.54
C THR A 57 -5.84 9.59 -15.60
N PRO A 58 -5.54 8.34 -16.01
CA PRO A 58 -4.68 7.44 -15.24
C PRO A 58 -3.33 8.06 -14.87
N ALA A 59 -2.72 8.83 -15.76
CA ALA A 59 -1.46 9.52 -15.51
C ALA A 59 -1.61 10.62 -14.45
N THR A 60 -2.69 11.40 -14.50
CA THR A 60 -2.97 12.42 -13.46
C THR A 60 -3.15 11.78 -12.09
N GLU A 61 -3.92 10.68 -12.02
CA GLU A 61 -4.11 9.90 -10.78
C GLU A 61 -2.77 9.42 -10.22
N ALA A 62 -1.91 8.85 -11.07
CA ALA A 62 -0.59 8.38 -10.67
C ALA A 62 0.30 9.52 -10.14
N LEU A 63 0.34 10.66 -10.85
CA LEU A 63 1.16 11.80 -10.45
C LEU A 63 0.73 12.41 -9.11
N LEU A 64 -0.56 12.48 -8.81
CA LEU A 64 -1.07 12.96 -7.52
C LEU A 64 -0.70 12.00 -6.39
N LEU A 65 -0.82 10.68 -6.60
CA LEU A 65 -0.39 9.66 -5.64
C LEU A 65 1.12 9.74 -5.38
N LEU A 66 1.92 9.97 -6.41
CA LEU A 66 3.37 10.11 -6.27
C LEU A 66 3.76 11.42 -5.58
N ALA A 67 3.01 12.52 -5.78
CA ALA A 67 3.23 13.77 -5.07
C ALA A 67 2.93 13.62 -3.56
N ASP A 68 1.82 12.96 -3.19
CA ASP A 68 1.51 12.61 -1.80
C ASP A 68 2.66 11.81 -1.18
N ARG A 69 3.06 10.73 -1.83
CA ARG A 69 4.14 9.84 -1.36
C ARG A 69 5.45 10.55 -1.20
N SER A 70 5.86 11.39 -2.16
CA SER A 70 7.11 12.13 -2.08
C SER A 70 7.14 13.06 -0.85
N HIS A 71 6.04 13.77 -0.60
CA HIS A 71 5.91 14.60 0.59
C HIS A 71 5.90 13.76 1.88
N HIS A 72 5.18 12.65 1.89
CA HIS A 72 5.05 11.74 3.03
C HIS A 72 6.40 11.10 3.40
N VAL A 73 7.15 10.59 2.42
CA VAL A 73 8.50 10.05 2.64
C VAL A 73 9.39 11.07 3.32
N HIS A 74 9.49 12.28 2.75
CA HIS A 74 10.41 13.29 3.24
C HIS A 74 10.00 13.87 4.61
N SER A 75 8.68 14.07 4.84
CA SER A 75 8.20 14.75 6.05
C SER A 75 7.92 13.83 7.24
N VAL A 76 7.69 12.52 7.00
CA VAL A 76 7.25 11.59 8.03
C VAL A 76 8.11 10.34 8.10
N ILE A 77 8.24 9.60 6.99
CA ILE A 77 8.86 8.26 7.00
C ILE A 77 10.36 8.34 7.27
N GLU A 78 11.12 9.08 6.46
CA GLU A 78 12.58 9.21 6.61
C GLU A 78 13.00 9.79 7.97
N PRO A 79 12.36 10.86 8.49
CA PRO A 79 12.67 11.35 9.85
C PRO A 79 12.42 10.30 10.94
N ALA A 80 11.35 9.52 10.84
CA ALA A 80 11.07 8.45 11.80
C ALA A 80 12.13 7.35 11.75
N LEU A 81 12.44 6.84 10.58
CA LEU A 81 13.46 5.81 10.37
C LEU A 81 14.84 6.28 10.83
N SER A 82 15.22 7.52 10.49
CA SER A 82 16.50 8.11 10.88
C SER A 82 16.65 8.28 12.40
N SER A 83 15.53 8.49 13.12
CA SER A 83 15.52 8.53 14.58
C SER A 83 15.56 7.15 15.26
N GLY A 84 15.59 6.07 14.47
CA GLY A 84 15.56 4.68 14.94
C GLY A 84 14.14 4.15 15.24
N ARG A 85 13.10 4.90 14.88
CA ARG A 85 11.72 4.46 15.04
C ARG A 85 11.29 3.56 13.88
N HIS A 86 10.74 2.39 14.18
CA HIS A 86 10.15 1.52 13.16
C HIS A 86 8.94 2.18 12.52
N VAL A 87 8.73 1.99 11.22
CA VAL A 87 7.58 2.49 10.46
C VAL A 87 6.82 1.32 9.87
N ILE A 88 5.50 1.32 10.06
CA ILE A 88 4.60 0.30 9.53
C ILE A 88 3.58 0.99 8.63
N GLY A 89 3.71 0.74 7.33
CA GLY A 89 2.90 1.39 6.29
C GLY A 89 1.71 0.54 5.84
N ASP A 90 0.54 1.18 5.72
CA ASP A 90 -0.60 0.67 4.95
C ASP A 90 -0.54 1.30 3.57
N ARG A 91 -0.07 0.55 2.59
CA ARG A 91 0.29 0.92 1.22
C ARG A 91 1.58 1.73 1.11
N PHE A 92 2.23 1.54 -0.03
CA PHE A 92 3.38 2.33 -0.47
C PHE A 92 3.46 2.28 -2.01
N TYR A 93 4.66 2.34 -2.59
CA TYR A 93 4.85 2.46 -4.03
C TYR A 93 4.26 1.32 -4.86
N ALA A 94 4.21 0.11 -4.32
CA ALA A 94 3.68 -1.05 -5.02
C ALA A 94 2.18 -0.88 -5.32
N SER A 95 1.43 -0.19 -4.48
CA SER A 95 0.04 0.19 -4.78
C SER A 95 -0.06 0.99 -6.08
N THR A 96 0.83 1.95 -6.34
CA THR A 96 0.81 2.74 -7.59
C THR A 96 1.13 1.85 -8.81
N LEU A 97 2.11 0.95 -8.69
CA LEU A 97 2.41 0.01 -9.78
C LEU A 97 1.25 -0.93 -10.05
N ALA A 98 0.62 -1.48 -9.01
CA ALA A 98 -0.50 -2.40 -9.15
C ALA A 98 -1.77 -1.71 -9.70
N TYR A 99 -2.18 -0.59 -9.11
CA TYR A 99 -3.44 0.08 -9.46
C TYR A 99 -3.32 0.89 -10.75
N GLN A 100 -2.33 1.79 -10.86
CA GLN A 100 -2.20 2.65 -12.04
C GLN A 100 -1.48 1.94 -13.20
N GLY A 101 -0.52 1.06 -12.90
CA GLY A 101 0.17 0.26 -13.92
C GLY A 101 -0.72 -0.89 -14.42
N TYR A 102 -0.82 -1.96 -13.66
CA TYR A 102 -1.57 -3.16 -14.07
C TYR A 102 -3.08 -2.91 -14.19
N GLY A 103 -3.67 -2.15 -13.26
CA GLY A 103 -5.09 -1.86 -13.24
C GLY A 103 -5.53 -0.88 -14.34
N ARG A 104 -4.88 0.29 -14.44
CA ARG A 104 -5.24 1.40 -15.36
C ARG A 104 -4.46 1.39 -16.67
N GLY A 105 -3.38 0.59 -16.79
CA GLY A 105 -2.61 0.47 -18.03
C GLY A 105 -1.60 1.61 -18.28
N VAL A 106 -1.19 2.35 -17.25
CA VAL A 106 -0.04 3.27 -17.36
C VAL A 106 1.24 2.46 -17.53
N ASP A 107 2.15 2.92 -18.39
CA ASP A 107 3.42 2.23 -18.65
C ASP A 107 4.21 2.01 -17.34
N LEU A 108 4.59 0.76 -17.09
CA LEU A 108 5.29 0.38 -15.87
C LEU A 108 6.70 0.95 -15.77
N GLY A 109 7.38 1.17 -16.90
CA GLY A 109 8.71 1.77 -16.94
C GLY A 109 8.66 3.22 -16.52
N GLU A 110 7.69 3.98 -17.04
CA GLU A 110 7.46 5.38 -16.65
C GLU A 110 7.05 5.49 -15.18
N LEU A 111 6.14 4.61 -14.70
CA LEU A 111 5.73 4.59 -13.30
C LEU A 111 6.90 4.25 -12.37
N ARG A 112 7.75 3.30 -12.71
CA ARG A 112 8.94 2.96 -11.93
C ARG A 112 9.92 4.13 -11.86
N ALA A 113 10.17 4.82 -12.96
CA ALA A 113 11.03 6.00 -12.99
C ALA A 113 10.47 7.13 -12.12
N ALA A 114 9.18 7.42 -12.22
CA ALA A 114 8.51 8.43 -11.42
C ALA A 114 8.45 8.05 -9.93
N THR A 115 8.26 6.76 -9.63
CA THR A 115 8.32 6.23 -8.26
C THR A 115 9.70 6.44 -7.65
N LEU A 116 10.78 6.15 -8.39
CA LEU A 116 12.14 6.40 -7.94
C LEU A 116 12.38 7.86 -7.59
N LEU A 117 11.86 8.77 -8.41
CA LEU A 117 11.92 10.21 -8.11
C LEU A 117 11.17 10.56 -6.81
N ALA A 118 10.00 9.93 -6.58
CA ALA A 118 9.16 10.23 -5.43
C ALA A 118 9.72 9.72 -4.10
N ILE A 119 10.33 8.52 -4.09
CA ILE A 119 10.77 7.86 -2.84
C ILE A 119 12.29 7.89 -2.61
N GLY A 120 13.08 8.27 -3.63
CA GLY A 120 14.54 8.21 -3.53
C GLY A 120 15.04 6.81 -3.13
N ASP A 121 15.84 6.76 -2.08
CA ASP A 121 16.39 5.51 -1.52
C ASP A 121 15.49 4.89 -0.42
N CYS A 122 14.36 5.52 -0.09
CA CYS A 122 13.43 5.00 0.92
C CYS A 122 12.73 3.73 0.39
N ARG A 123 13.20 2.57 0.87
CA ARG A 123 12.68 1.26 0.50
C ARG A 123 12.18 0.52 1.72
N PRO A 124 11.08 -0.25 1.61
CA PRO A 124 10.70 -1.17 2.67
C PRO A 124 11.77 -2.26 2.88
N ASP A 125 12.04 -2.58 4.14
CA ASP A 125 12.83 -3.76 4.52
C ASP A 125 12.03 -5.05 4.32
N LEU A 126 10.70 -4.96 4.34
CA LEU A 126 9.77 -6.05 4.05
C LEU A 126 8.46 -5.48 3.52
N THR A 127 7.97 -6.05 2.42
CA THR A 127 6.60 -5.84 1.93
C THR A 127 5.78 -7.09 2.18
N ILE A 128 4.67 -6.96 2.90
CA ILE A 128 3.72 -8.04 3.18
C ILE A 128 2.50 -7.87 2.28
N LEU A 129 2.34 -8.78 1.32
CA LEU A 129 1.15 -8.84 0.48
C LEU A 129 0.10 -9.73 1.13
N ILE A 130 -1.04 -9.16 1.50
CA ILE A 130 -2.22 -9.97 1.89
C ILE A 130 -3.00 -10.25 0.60
N ASP A 131 -2.78 -11.45 0.04
CA ASP A 131 -3.43 -11.88 -1.19
C ASP A 131 -4.85 -12.34 -0.92
N LEU A 132 -5.80 -11.79 -1.65
CA LEU A 132 -7.21 -12.14 -1.55
C LEU A 132 -7.87 -12.05 -2.93
N SER A 133 -8.81 -12.95 -3.23
CA SER A 133 -9.54 -12.84 -4.49
C SER A 133 -10.47 -11.62 -4.46
N PRO A 134 -10.68 -10.95 -5.63
CA PRO A 134 -11.57 -9.79 -5.71
C PRO A 134 -13.00 -10.08 -5.27
N GLU A 135 -13.50 -11.30 -5.48
CA GLU A 135 -14.85 -11.72 -5.08
C GLU A 135 -14.97 -11.69 -3.55
N VAL A 136 -14.04 -12.35 -2.85
CA VAL A 136 -14.04 -12.39 -1.38
C VAL A 136 -13.81 -11.00 -0.80
N ALA A 137 -12.93 -10.21 -1.40
CA ALA A 137 -12.68 -8.84 -1.00
C ALA A 137 -13.94 -7.96 -1.14
N ASN A 138 -14.66 -8.12 -2.24
CA ASN A 138 -15.92 -7.41 -2.49
C ASN A 138 -17.00 -7.78 -1.47
N ASP A 139 -17.14 -9.07 -1.12
CA ASP A 139 -18.08 -9.52 -0.10
C ASP A 139 -17.77 -8.95 1.29
N ARG A 140 -16.49 -8.78 1.62
CA ARG A 140 -16.06 -8.13 2.87
C ARG A 140 -16.38 -6.64 2.90
N ARG A 141 -16.24 -5.95 1.75
CA ARG A 141 -16.52 -4.51 1.58
C ARG A 141 -18.00 -4.18 1.42
N ALA A 142 -18.86 -5.12 1.05
CA ALA A 142 -20.28 -4.88 0.76
C ALA A 142 -21.06 -4.18 1.89
N ARG A 143 -20.41 -3.92 3.02
CA ARG A 143 -20.95 -3.19 4.18
C ARG A 143 -20.52 -1.72 4.23
N ASP A 144 -19.55 -1.29 3.41
CA ASP A 144 -18.99 0.06 3.41
C ASP A 144 -19.23 0.75 2.06
N GLN A 145 -19.42 2.07 2.06
CA GLN A 145 -19.48 2.86 0.83
C GLN A 145 -18.04 3.03 0.31
N GLY A 146 -17.69 2.29 -0.75
CA GLY A 146 -16.38 2.36 -1.38
C GLY A 146 -16.10 3.71 -2.05
N ASP A 147 -14.82 4.05 -2.17
CA ASP A 147 -14.36 5.24 -2.89
C ASP A 147 -14.39 5.03 -4.43
N ARG A 148 -13.96 6.06 -5.19
CA ARG A 148 -13.93 6.06 -6.67
C ARG A 148 -13.07 4.93 -7.26
N ILE A 149 -11.99 4.54 -6.62
CA ILE A 149 -11.09 3.47 -7.08
C ILE A 149 -11.68 2.10 -6.71
N GLU A 150 -12.19 2.00 -5.49
CA GLU A 150 -12.84 0.79 -4.99
C GLU A 150 -14.14 0.43 -5.75
N SER A 151 -14.83 1.42 -6.31
CA SER A 151 -16.04 1.22 -7.12
C SER A 151 -15.77 0.64 -8.52
N ALA A 152 -14.51 0.40 -8.90
CA ALA A 152 -14.16 -0.22 -10.16
C ALA A 152 -14.66 -1.68 -10.23
N ASN A 153 -14.79 -2.22 -11.45
CA ASN A 153 -15.30 -3.57 -11.67
C ASN A 153 -14.32 -4.66 -11.20
N LEU A 154 -14.82 -5.88 -11.04
CA LEU A 154 -14.03 -7.04 -10.59
C LEU A 154 -12.81 -7.31 -11.50
N GLU A 155 -12.95 -7.13 -12.81
CA GLU A 155 -11.86 -7.32 -13.76
C GLU A 155 -10.68 -6.35 -13.51
N PHE A 156 -10.97 -5.11 -13.12
CA PHE A 156 -9.94 -4.15 -12.70
C PHE A 156 -9.20 -4.65 -11.46
N HIS A 157 -9.94 -5.07 -10.43
CA HIS A 157 -9.35 -5.57 -9.19
C HIS A 157 -8.57 -6.88 -9.40
N ASP A 158 -8.98 -7.72 -10.35
CA ASP A 158 -8.20 -8.90 -10.73
C ASP A 158 -6.86 -8.51 -11.37
N ARG A 159 -6.84 -7.55 -12.30
CA ARG A 159 -5.58 -7.04 -12.85
C ARG A 159 -4.67 -6.45 -11.76
N VAL A 160 -5.24 -5.71 -10.81
CA VAL A 160 -4.48 -5.16 -9.67
C VAL A 160 -3.88 -6.28 -8.81
N ARG A 161 -4.66 -7.32 -8.48
CA ARG A 161 -4.18 -8.49 -7.75
C ARG A 161 -3.05 -9.20 -8.49
N GLN A 162 -3.22 -9.47 -9.80
CA GLN A 162 -2.16 -10.07 -10.62
C GLN A 162 -0.91 -9.19 -10.64
N GLY A 163 -1.07 -7.88 -10.68
CA GLY A 163 0.04 -6.94 -10.57
C GLY A 163 0.81 -7.10 -9.26
N TYR A 164 0.13 -7.18 -8.13
CA TYR A 164 0.78 -7.41 -6.83
C TYR A 164 1.52 -8.76 -6.78
N LEU A 165 0.91 -9.83 -7.27
CA LEU A 165 1.54 -11.15 -7.32
C LEU A 165 2.79 -11.16 -8.22
N GLU A 166 2.76 -10.45 -9.34
CA GLU A 166 3.94 -10.32 -10.21
C GLU A 166 5.04 -9.50 -9.55
N LEU A 167 4.72 -8.40 -8.84
CA LEU A 167 5.67 -7.63 -8.06
C LEU A 167 6.31 -8.50 -6.96
N ALA A 168 5.50 -9.23 -6.21
CA ALA A 168 5.98 -10.12 -5.15
C ALA A 168 6.89 -11.23 -5.67
N ARG A 169 6.68 -11.68 -6.91
CA ARG A 169 7.53 -12.71 -7.56
C ARG A 169 8.86 -12.15 -8.07
N THR A 170 8.89 -10.88 -8.48
CA THR A 170 10.03 -10.27 -9.20
C THR A 170 10.89 -9.34 -8.34
N GLU A 171 10.38 -8.86 -7.23
CA GLU A 171 11.10 -7.97 -6.32
C GLU A 171 11.55 -8.72 -5.06
N ALA A 172 12.63 -8.26 -4.45
CA ALA A 172 13.15 -8.83 -3.20
C ALA A 172 12.32 -8.35 -1.99
N ASP A 173 12.47 -9.05 -0.88
CA ASP A 173 11.91 -8.67 0.42
C ASP A 173 10.38 -8.61 0.46
N TRP A 174 9.73 -9.50 -0.27
CA TRP A 174 8.29 -9.72 -0.21
C TRP A 174 7.93 -10.98 0.56
N PHE A 175 6.79 -10.91 1.25
CA PHE A 175 6.13 -12.05 1.87
C PHE A 175 4.65 -12.05 1.50
N VAL A 176 4.19 -13.13 0.89
CA VAL A 176 2.78 -13.29 0.51
C VAL A 176 2.07 -14.14 1.53
N VAL A 177 0.98 -13.64 2.10
CA VAL A 177 0.12 -14.36 3.04
C VAL A 177 -1.27 -14.53 2.45
N ASP A 178 -1.87 -15.69 2.64
CA ASP A 178 -3.25 -15.96 2.22
C ASP A 178 -4.24 -15.18 3.09
N GLY A 179 -4.87 -14.16 2.49
CA GLY A 179 -5.88 -13.35 3.15
C GLY A 179 -7.24 -14.02 3.33
N ALA A 180 -7.47 -15.22 2.77
CA ALA A 180 -8.74 -15.93 2.90
C ALA A 180 -8.97 -16.53 4.29
N GLY A 181 -7.90 -16.78 5.04
CA GLY A 181 -7.96 -17.25 6.42
C GLY A 181 -8.70 -16.31 7.37
N SER A 182 -8.96 -16.78 8.57
CA SER A 182 -9.46 -15.93 9.65
C SER A 182 -8.42 -14.87 10.06
N MET A 183 -8.88 -13.77 10.65
CA MET A 183 -7.97 -12.71 11.08
C MET A 183 -6.83 -13.20 12.02
N PRO A 184 -7.09 -14.12 13.00
CA PRO A 184 -6.01 -14.68 13.82
C PRO A 184 -5.02 -15.55 13.06
N GLU A 185 -5.47 -16.34 12.06
CA GLU A 185 -4.58 -17.17 11.23
C GLU A 185 -3.65 -16.28 10.38
N VAL A 186 -4.20 -15.31 9.68
CA VAL A 186 -3.42 -14.32 8.93
C VAL A 186 -2.43 -13.58 9.84
N ALA A 187 -2.86 -13.23 11.06
CA ALA A 187 -1.99 -12.57 12.03
C ALA A 187 -0.83 -13.47 12.47
N ALA A 188 -1.06 -14.77 12.67
CA ALA A 188 -0.03 -15.73 13.07
C ALA A 188 1.06 -15.87 12.00
N ASP A 189 0.67 -16.02 10.72
CA ASP A 189 1.60 -16.12 9.60
C ASP A 189 2.47 -14.85 9.46
N ILE A 190 1.85 -13.68 9.62
CA ILE A 190 2.54 -12.40 9.62
C ILE A 190 3.55 -12.33 10.78
N ASP A 191 3.14 -12.69 11.99
CA ASP A 191 3.97 -12.62 13.20
C ASP A 191 5.17 -13.59 13.11
N GLU A 192 4.99 -14.79 12.53
CA GLU A 192 6.07 -15.73 12.26
C GLU A 192 7.11 -15.13 11.31
N ARG A 193 6.68 -14.48 10.23
CA ARG A 193 7.58 -13.82 9.28
C ARG A 193 8.31 -12.63 9.93
N LEU A 194 7.59 -11.82 10.70
CA LEU A 194 8.14 -10.64 11.38
C LEU A 194 9.14 -11.02 12.50
N ALA A 195 9.02 -12.20 13.10
CA ALA A 195 9.96 -12.68 14.12
C ALA A 195 11.38 -12.89 13.56
N GLN A 196 11.54 -12.96 12.23
CA GLN A 196 12.83 -13.13 11.56
C GLN A 196 13.54 -11.79 11.30
N LEU A 197 12.89 -10.66 11.54
CA LEU A 197 13.47 -9.33 11.35
C LEU A 197 14.23 -8.88 12.61
N PRO A 198 15.27 -8.05 12.46
CA PRO A 198 16.08 -7.52 13.57
C PRO A 198 15.42 -6.27 14.20
N TRP A 199 14.27 -6.48 14.85
CA TRP A 199 13.52 -5.40 15.53
C TRP A 199 14.32 -4.68 16.62
#